data_e142c2087af2812f3b568c50d321e5e5
#
_entry.id   e142c2087af2812f3b568c50d321e5e5
#
_cell.length_a   1.000
_cell.length_b   1.000
_cell.length_c   1.000
_cell.angle_alpha   90.00
_cell.angle_beta   90.00
_cell.angle_gamma   90.00
#
_symmetry.space_group_name_H-M   'P 1'
#
loop_
_entity.id
_entity.type
_entity.pdbx_description
1 polymer ?
#
loop_
_entity_poly.entity_id
_entity_poly.type
_entity_poly.pdbx_seq_one_letter_code
_entity_poly.pdbx_strand_id
1 'polypeptide(L)'
;TRPVRAPRRHERIVVAGLGLGGMAVPRLAQRDGNLAGGVPMAAPARSFPETFLTRFEHLATVGEFEWDRAQQAADQWSEGIDQIREGDYASGDVVLGYPGALWDSISEYDHIATARAVETPLFFLQGGRDYQVTVADDFTLWQSELDGRQATEFQQYEGLNHFFQNGNGPSVRTEYAVRSSVDSGVVTDIADWVSER
;
A
#
# COMPACT_ATOMS: atom_id res chain seq x y z
N THR A 1 -37.91 -17.03 -24.72
CA THR A 1 -37.38 -17.08 -23.34
C THR A 1 -35.90 -16.85 -23.39
N ARG A 2 -35.46 -15.68 -22.90
CA ARG A 2 -34.06 -15.35 -22.77
C ARG A 2 -33.45 -16.29 -21.70
N PRO A 3 -32.28 -16.93 -21.93
CA PRO A 3 -31.68 -17.73 -20.91
C PRO A 3 -31.30 -16.83 -19.73
N VAL A 4 -31.76 -17.20 -18.53
CA VAL A 4 -31.31 -16.60 -17.26
C VAL A 4 -29.83 -16.86 -17.19
N ARG A 5 -28.99 -15.80 -17.28
CA ARG A 5 -27.55 -15.88 -17.06
C ARG A 5 -27.35 -16.40 -15.64
N ALA A 6 -26.66 -17.54 -15.50
CA ALA A 6 -26.23 -18.02 -14.20
C ALA A 6 -25.51 -16.90 -13.45
N PRO A 7 -25.70 -16.76 -12.12
CA PRO A 7 -24.98 -15.77 -11.34
C PRO A 7 -23.49 -15.95 -11.62
N ARG A 8 -22.80 -14.85 -11.96
CA ARG A 8 -21.33 -14.86 -12.06
C ARG A 8 -20.80 -15.26 -10.69
N ARG A 9 -20.01 -16.30 -10.62
CA ARG A 9 -19.33 -16.69 -9.38
C ARG A 9 -18.35 -15.59 -9.00
N HIS A 10 -18.77 -14.69 -8.13
CA HIS A 10 -17.89 -13.70 -7.46
C HIS A 10 -16.84 -14.41 -6.58
N GLU A 11 -17.09 -15.65 -6.22
CA GLU A 11 -16.26 -16.54 -5.41
C GLU A 11 -14.85 -16.83 -5.99
N ARG A 12 -14.51 -16.32 -7.16
CA ARG A 12 -13.19 -16.47 -7.80
C ARG A 12 -12.52 -15.15 -8.14
N ILE A 13 -12.97 -14.05 -7.56
CA ILE A 13 -12.35 -12.75 -7.78
C ILE A 13 -11.35 -12.51 -6.65
N VAL A 14 -10.09 -12.26 -7.03
CA VAL A 14 -9.05 -11.76 -6.14
C VAL A 14 -8.74 -10.33 -6.54
N VAL A 15 -8.59 -9.45 -5.55
CA VAL A 15 -8.23 -8.04 -5.77
C VAL A 15 -6.81 -7.80 -5.31
N ALA A 16 -5.97 -7.27 -6.19
CA ALA A 16 -4.62 -6.82 -5.86
C ALA A 16 -4.55 -5.29 -5.92
N GLY A 17 -3.79 -4.69 -5.01
CA GLY A 17 -3.57 -3.25 -4.98
C GLY A 17 -2.16 -2.91 -4.52
N LEU A 18 -1.55 -1.87 -5.14
CA LEU A 18 -0.21 -1.39 -4.83
C LEU A 18 -0.27 -0.07 -4.05
N GLY A 19 0.58 0.09 -3.04
CA GLY A 19 0.68 1.32 -2.26
C GLY A 19 -0.66 1.69 -1.62
N LEU A 20 -1.18 2.89 -1.88
CA LEU A 20 -2.51 3.33 -1.44
C LEU A 20 -3.62 2.38 -1.92
N GLY A 21 -3.48 1.80 -3.12
CA GLY A 21 -4.38 0.75 -3.60
C GLY A 21 -4.30 -0.52 -2.74
N GLY A 22 -3.11 -0.86 -2.24
CA GLY A 22 -2.91 -1.98 -1.31
C GLY A 22 -3.61 -1.74 0.03
N MET A 23 -3.52 -0.52 0.57
CA MET A 23 -4.25 -0.12 1.78
C MET A 23 -5.77 -0.21 1.61
N ALA A 24 -6.30 -0.04 0.39
CA ALA A 24 -7.72 -0.14 0.10
C ALA A 24 -8.24 -1.59 -0.04
N VAL A 25 -7.37 -2.59 -0.21
CA VAL A 25 -7.78 -3.99 -0.41
C VAL A 25 -8.68 -4.52 0.70
N PRO A 26 -8.39 -4.33 2.00
CA PRO A 26 -9.27 -4.79 3.08
C PRO A 26 -10.66 -4.13 3.02
N ARG A 27 -10.75 -2.84 2.64
CA ARG A 27 -12.04 -2.13 2.47
C ARG A 27 -12.86 -2.74 1.33
N LEU A 28 -12.20 -3.16 0.23
CA LEU A 28 -12.88 -3.83 -0.87
C LEU A 28 -13.39 -5.21 -0.44
N ALA A 29 -12.59 -5.96 0.32
CA ALA A 29 -12.98 -7.25 0.89
C ALA A 29 -14.15 -7.11 1.87
N GLN A 30 -14.16 -6.05 2.69
CA GLN A 30 -15.27 -5.76 3.60
C GLN A 30 -16.57 -5.41 2.85
N ARG A 31 -16.47 -4.66 1.74
CA ARG A 31 -17.62 -4.25 0.95
C ARG A 31 -18.20 -5.36 0.09
N ASP A 32 -17.34 -6.23 -0.44
CA ASP A 32 -17.73 -7.42 -1.19
C ASP A 32 -17.23 -8.67 -0.43
N GLY A 33 -18.05 -9.13 0.48
CA GLY A 33 -17.74 -10.30 1.32
C GLY A 33 -17.59 -11.62 0.56
N ASN A 34 -17.68 -11.61 -0.78
CA ASN A 34 -17.55 -12.81 -1.62
C ASN A 34 -16.22 -12.84 -2.40
N LEU A 35 -15.28 -11.93 -2.12
CA LEU A 35 -13.96 -12.02 -2.74
C LEU A 35 -13.23 -13.30 -2.30
N ALA A 36 -12.61 -13.98 -3.26
CA ALA A 36 -11.80 -15.18 -2.99
C ALA A 36 -10.51 -14.84 -2.26
N GLY A 37 -10.01 -13.61 -2.40
CA GLY A 37 -8.82 -13.15 -1.71
C GLY A 37 -8.47 -11.69 -2.01
N GLY A 38 -7.53 -11.16 -1.24
CA GLY A 38 -6.94 -9.85 -1.43
C GLY A 38 -5.41 -9.90 -1.38
N VAL A 39 -4.75 -9.12 -2.24
CA VAL A 39 -3.28 -9.03 -2.30
C VAL A 39 -2.86 -7.56 -2.09
N PRO A 40 -2.69 -7.11 -0.82
CA PRO A 40 -2.07 -5.83 -0.52
C PRO A 40 -0.57 -5.88 -0.86
N MET A 41 -0.13 -5.03 -1.79
CA MET A 41 1.26 -4.95 -2.25
C MET A 41 1.85 -3.61 -1.81
N ALA A 42 2.98 -3.62 -1.10
CA ALA A 42 3.63 -2.41 -0.59
C ALA A 42 2.60 -1.46 0.06
N ALA A 43 1.72 -2.00 0.90
CA ALA A 43 0.60 -1.29 1.48
C ALA A 43 1.03 -0.53 2.74
N PRO A 44 0.80 0.79 2.86
CA PRO A 44 1.02 1.51 4.09
C PRO A 44 0.23 0.89 5.26
N ALA A 45 0.91 0.66 6.37
CA ALA A 45 0.27 0.32 7.65
C ALA A 45 0.13 1.57 8.53
N ARG A 46 1.08 2.50 8.42
CA ARG A 46 1.00 3.84 9.01
C ARG A 46 -0.02 4.70 8.28
N SER A 47 -0.32 5.86 8.87
CA SER A 47 -1.02 6.94 8.17
C SER A 47 -0.35 7.25 6.83
N PHE A 48 -1.12 7.23 5.73
CA PHE A 48 -0.58 7.40 4.39
C PHE A 48 0.22 8.69 4.20
N PRO A 49 -0.22 9.87 4.68
CA PRO A 49 0.58 11.08 4.54
C PRO A 49 1.90 11.02 5.33
N GLU A 50 1.97 10.31 6.45
CA GLU A 50 3.20 10.17 7.24
C GLU A 50 4.29 9.35 6.53
N THR A 51 3.94 8.48 5.58
CA THR A 51 4.92 7.74 4.79
C THR A 51 5.86 8.66 4.00
N PHE A 52 5.45 9.89 3.68
CA PHE A 52 6.27 10.83 2.93
C PHE A 52 7.41 11.42 3.75
N LEU A 53 7.28 11.54 5.06
CA LEU A 53 8.32 12.07 5.93
C LEU A 53 9.59 11.20 5.87
N THR A 54 9.43 9.88 5.99
CA THR A 54 10.54 8.94 5.87
C THR A 54 11.13 8.89 4.46
N ARG A 55 10.33 9.19 3.41
CA ARG A 55 10.83 9.29 2.04
C ARG A 55 11.79 10.46 1.86
N PHE A 56 11.50 11.64 2.45
CA PHE A 56 12.38 12.81 2.36
C PHE A 56 13.73 12.53 3.02
N GLU A 57 13.72 11.94 4.22
CA GLU A 57 14.92 11.51 4.94
C GLU A 57 15.74 10.50 4.12
N HIS A 58 15.08 9.48 3.57
CA HIS A 58 15.75 8.50 2.72
C HIS A 58 16.43 9.15 1.52
N LEU A 59 15.72 10.05 0.80
CA LEU A 59 16.25 10.70 -0.39
C LEU A 59 17.47 11.60 -0.07
N ALA A 60 17.50 12.21 1.11
CA ALA A 60 18.70 12.93 1.58
C ALA A 60 19.85 11.95 1.91
N THR A 61 19.55 10.84 2.57
CA THR A 61 20.54 9.82 2.95
C THR A 61 21.24 9.21 1.72
N VAL A 62 20.49 9.00 0.63
CA VAL A 62 21.06 8.45 -0.62
C VAL A 62 21.63 9.53 -1.55
N GLY A 63 21.61 10.80 -1.13
CA GLY A 63 22.19 11.93 -1.88
C GLY A 63 21.35 12.40 -3.10
N GLU A 64 20.06 12.03 -3.18
CA GLU A 64 19.15 12.56 -4.20
C GLU A 64 18.56 13.92 -3.83
N PHE A 65 18.55 14.26 -2.54
CA PHE A 65 18.18 15.57 -2.01
C PHE A 65 19.30 16.10 -1.12
N GLU A 66 19.54 17.42 -1.17
CA GLU A 66 20.28 18.10 -0.11
C GLU A 66 19.47 18.04 1.19
N TRP A 67 20.16 17.89 2.34
CA TRP A 67 19.49 17.75 3.65
C TRP A 67 18.57 18.92 3.97
N ASP A 68 19.01 20.16 3.72
CA ASP A 68 18.18 21.35 3.95
C ASP A 68 16.89 21.32 3.13
N ARG A 69 16.96 20.84 1.89
CA ARG A 69 15.79 20.70 1.02
C ARG A 69 14.86 19.59 1.50
N ALA A 70 15.40 18.47 1.96
CA ALA A 70 14.62 17.37 2.52
C ALA A 70 13.89 17.83 3.80
N GLN A 71 14.57 18.58 4.66
CA GLN A 71 13.98 19.14 5.88
C GLN A 71 12.85 20.13 5.55
N GLN A 72 13.07 21.07 4.63
CA GLN A 72 12.01 22.01 4.20
C GLN A 72 10.79 21.28 3.62
N ALA A 73 11.01 20.21 2.85
CA ALA A 73 9.92 19.39 2.32
C ALA A 73 9.16 18.67 3.44
N ALA A 74 9.88 18.12 4.43
CA ALA A 74 9.30 17.47 5.59
C ALA A 74 8.47 18.42 6.45
N ASP A 75 8.97 19.64 6.69
CA ASP A 75 8.27 20.68 7.45
C ASP A 75 6.97 21.09 6.76
N GLN A 76 7.01 21.37 5.45
CA GLN A 76 5.81 21.70 4.66
C GLN A 76 4.81 20.54 4.63
N TRP A 77 5.33 19.31 4.57
CA TRP A 77 4.48 18.11 4.57
C TRP A 77 3.81 17.93 5.94
N SER A 78 4.54 18.20 7.03
CA SER A 78 4.01 18.12 8.40
C SER A 78 2.89 19.14 8.64
N GLU A 79 3.03 20.37 8.13
CA GLU A 79 1.95 21.38 8.17
C GLU A 79 0.68 20.86 7.46
N GLY A 80 0.83 20.23 6.29
CA GLY A 80 -0.29 19.63 5.57
C GLY A 80 -0.90 18.43 6.30
N ILE A 81 -0.10 17.64 7.01
CA ILE A 81 -0.60 16.54 7.86
C ILE A 81 -1.46 17.10 9.00
N ASP A 82 -1.01 18.18 9.65
CA ASP A 82 -1.76 18.83 10.72
C ASP A 82 -3.08 19.42 10.18
N GLN A 83 -3.06 20.08 9.01
CA GLN A 83 -4.26 20.54 8.32
C GLN A 83 -5.27 19.41 8.07
N ILE A 84 -4.79 18.24 7.60
CA ILE A 84 -5.64 17.05 7.38
C ILE A 84 -6.22 16.55 8.70
N ARG A 85 -5.40 16.48 9.74
CA ARG A 85 -5.81 15.99 11.07
C ARG A 85 -6.85 16.89 11.73
N GLU A 86 -6.74 18.20 11.53
CA GLU A 86 -7.67 19.19 12.06
C GLU A 86 -8.94 19.33 11.21
N GLY A 87 -8.94 18.77 9.99
CA GLY A 87 -10.05 18.91 9.04
C GLY A 87 -10.19 20.32 8.48
N ASP A 88 -9.09 21.10 8.44
CA ASP A 88 -9.06 22.50 7.95
C ASP A 88 -8.91 22.54 6.43
N TYR A 89 -9.83 21.92 5.73
CA TYR A 89 -9.93 21.91 4.25
C TYR A 89 -11.35 21.57 3.80
N ALA A 90 -11.71 21.99 2.59
CA ALA A 90 -12.92 21.52 1.93
C ALA A 90 -12.61 20.31 1.02
N SER A 91 -13.60 19.47 0.75
CA SER A 91 -13.43 18.27 -0.11
C SER A 91 -12.91 18.57 -1.52
N GLY A 92 -13.13 19.80 -2.01
CA GLY A 92 -12.64 20.29 -3.31
C GLY A 92 -11.24 20.91 -3.27
N ASP A 93 -10.67 21.15 -2.10
CA ASP A 93 -9.34 21.73 -1.95
C ASP A 93 -8.26 20.69 -2.29
N VAL A 94 -7.04 21.17 -2.56
CA VAL A 94 -5.88 20.31 -2.77
C VAL A 94 -4.94 20.47 -1.59
N VAL A 95 -4.78 19.44 -0.79
CA VAL A 95 -3.84 19.38 0.33
C VAL A 95 -2.81 18.30 0.04
N LEU A 96 -1.52 18.60 0.20
CA LEU A 96 -0.41 17.66 -0.09
C LEU A 96 -0.49 17.04 -1.49
N GLY A 97 -1.02 17.78 -2.48
CA GLY A 97 -1.14 17.33 -3.85
C GLY A 97 -2.34 16.40 -4.16
N TYR A 98 -3.21 16.16 -3.18
CA TYR A 98 -4.40 15.32 -3.33
C TYR A 98 -5.68 16.09 -3.00
N PRO A 99 -6.82 15.71 -3.61
CA PRO A 99 -8.13 16.32 -3.28
C PRO A 99 -8.52 16.07 -1.82
N GLY A 100 -9.14 17.06 -1.16
CA GLY A 100 -9.67 16.93 0.20
C GLY A 100 -10.59 15.72 0.37
N ALA A 101 -11.41 15.42 -0.64
CA ALA A 101 -12.28 14.22 -0.64
C ALA A 101 -11.50 12.89 -0.48
N LEU A 102 -10.23 12.83 -0.90
CA LEU A 102 -9.39 11.66 -0.64
C LEU A 102 -9.05 11.58 0.85
N TRP A 103 -8.66 12.72 1.44
CA TRP A 103 -8.33 12.80 2.86
C TRP A 103 -9.53 12.48 3.74
N ASP A 104 -10.72 12.97 3.42
CA ASP A 104 -11.98 12.57 4.08
C ASP A 104 -12.12 11.05 4.08
N SER A 105 -11.98 10.43 2.91
CA SER A 105 -12.13 8.97 2.74
C SER A 105 -11.08 8.15 3.48
N ILE A 106 -9.83 8.66 3.60
CA ILE A 106 -8.74 7.97 4.29
C ILE A 106 -8.86 8.17 5.81
N SER A 107 -9.18 9.37 6.28
CA SER A 107 -9.29 9.70 7.71
C SER A 107 -10.40 8.91 8.40
N GLU A 108 -11.48 8.61 7.68
CA GLU A 108 -12.59 7.79 8.17
C GLU A 108 -12.31 6.27 8.10
N TYR A 109 -11.16 5.87 7.56
CA TYR A 109 -10.88 4.48 7.26
C TYR A 109 -9.78 3.89 8.16
N ASP A 110 -10.18 3.15 9.16
CA ASP A 110 -9.27 2.28 9.90
C ASP A 110 -8.99 0.99 9.11
N HIS A 111 -7.92 1.04 8.33
CA HIS A 111 -7.52 -0.06 7.45
C HIS A 111 -6.98 -1.27 8.22
N ILE A 112 -6.33 -1.05 9.37
CA ILE A 112 -5.84 -2.12 10.25
C ILE A 112 -7.02 -2.87 10.88
N ALA A 113 -7.94 -2.15 11.52
CA ALA A 113 -9.12 -2.77 12.12
C ALA A 113 -9.97 -3.48 11.06
N THR A 114 -10.08 -2.89 9.85
CA THR A 114 -10.79 -3.53 8.74
C THR A 114 -10.11 -4.83 8.30
N ALA A 115 -8.78 -4.83 8.15
CA ALA A 115 -8.03 -6.03 7.77
C ALA A 115 -8.14 -7.15 8.82
N ARG A 116 -8.21 -6.79 10.11
CA ARG A 116 -8.46 -7.75 11.20
C ARG A 116 -9.84 -8.38 11.11
N ALA A 117 -10.85 -7.61 10.72
CA ALA A 117 -12.26 -7.99 10.78
C ALA A 117 -12.74 -8.80 9.57
N VAL A 118 -12.12 -8.65 8.39
CA VAL A 118 -12.54 -9.38 7.19
C VAL A 118 -12.15 -10.86 7.28
N GLU A 119 -13.02 -11.73 6.80
CA GLU A 119 -12.74 -13.18 6.72
C GLU A 119 -11.97 -13.55 5.44
N THR A 120 -12.02 -12.68 4.43
CA THR A 120 -11.33 -12.85 3.14
C THR A 120 -9.84 -13.11 3.36
N PRO A 121 -9.25 -14.15 2.76
CA PRO A 121 -7.80 -14.39 2.80
C PRO A 121 -7.01 -13.19 2.27
N LEU A 122 -5.92 -12.83 2.95
CA LEU A 122 -5.06 -11.71 2.57
C LEU A 122 -3.61 -12.19 2.40
N PHE A 123 -2.96 -11.77 1.32
CA PHE A 123 -1.57 -12.04 1.03
C PHE A 123 -0.79 -10.74 0.85
N PHE A 124 -0.06 -10.34 1.89
CA PHE A 124 0.72 -9.10 1.91
C PHE A 124 2.09 -9.31 1.28
N LEU A 125 2.41 -8.47 0.30
CA LEU A 125 3.70 -8.49 -0.40
C LEU A 125 4.47 -7.21 -0.16
N GLN A 126 5.79 -7.33 0.08
CA GLN A 126 6.65 -6.18 0.36
C GLN A 126 8.02 -6.30 -0.31
N GLY A 127 8.45 -5.21 -0.94
CA GLY A 127 9.82 -5.07 -1.43
C GLY A 127 10.78 -4.68 -0.30
N GLY A 128 11.89 -5.40 -0.15
CA GLY A 128 12.88 -5.14 0.91
C GLY A 128 13.65 -3.83 0.71
N ARG A 129 13.71 -3.33 -0.52
CA ARG A 129 14.34 -2.04 -0.89
C ARG A 129 13.34 -0.89 -1.01
N ASP A 130 12.08 -1.11 -0.64
CA ASP A 130 11.04 -0.08 -0.71
C ASP A 130 11.28 1.02 0.34
N TYR A 131 11.59 2.23 -0.13
CA TYR A 131 11.74 3.40 0.73
C TYR A 131 10.45 4.23 0.85
N GLN A 132 9.43 3.92 0.09
CA GLN A 132 8.17 4.65 0.10
C GLN A 132 7.22 4.10 1.17
N VAL A 133 7.14 2.78 1.24
CA VAL A 133 6.45 2.01 2.27
C VAL A 133 7.47 1.01 2.80
N THR A 134 7.97 1.22 4.01
CA THR A 134 9.15 0.51 4.46
C THR A 134 8.81 -0.83 5.11
N VAL A 135 9.77 -1.75 5.09
CA VAL A 135 9.65 -2.99 5.87
C VAL A 135 9.54 -2.68 7.36
N ALA A 136 10.38 -1.77 7.85
CA ALA A 136 10.48 -1.46 9.29
C ALA A 136 9.22 -0.82 9.86
N ASP A 137 8.66 0.16 9.14
CA ASP A 137 7.56 0.96 9.68
C ASP A 137 6.17 0.44 9.27
N ASP A 138 6.08 -0.24 8.11
CA ASP A 138 4.78 -0.63 7.56
C ASP A 138 4.59 -2.16 7.52
N PHE A 139 5.51 -2.90 6.89
CA PHE A 139 5.33 -4.35 6.75
C PHE A 139 5.39 -5.08 8.09
N THR A 140 6.34 -4.72 8.96
CA THR A 140 6.44 -5.25 10.32
C THR A 140 5.19 -4.89 11.16
N LEU A 141 4.65 -3.69 10.96
CA LEU A 141 3.41 -3.28 11.63
C LEU A 141 2.23 -4.13 11.15
N TRP A 142 2.07 -4.36 9.83
CA TRP A 142 1.07 -5.30 9.32
C TRP A 142 1.20 -6.69 9.93
N GLN A 143 2.43 -7.23 10.02
CA GLN A 143 2.68 -8.54 10.61
C GLN A 143 2.27 -8.60 12.08
N SER A 144 2.62 -7.57 12.87
CA SER A 144 2.27 -7.51 14.29
C SER A 144 0.78 -7.31 14.52
N GLU A 145 0.13 -6.48 13.69
CA GLU A 145 -1.29 -6.14 13.83
C GLU A 145 -2.23 -7.26 13.39
N LEU A 146 -1.76 -8.14 12.51
CA LEU A 146 -2.50 -9.30 12.02
C LEU A 146 -1.97 -10.63 12.57
N ASP A 147 -1.14 -10.58 13.62
CA ASP A 147 -0.66 -11.79 14.30
C ASP A 147 -1.84 -12.64 14.79
N GLY A 148 -1.77 -13.94 14.53
CA GLY A 148 -2.85 -14.91 14.87
C GLY A 148 -4.07 -14.88 13.94
N ARG A 149 -4.15 -13.99 12.94
CA ARG A 149 -5.21 -14.03 11.92
C ARG A 149 -4.95 -15.18 10.93
N GLN A 150 -5.77 -16.23 11.00
CA GLN A 150 -5.56 -17.52 10.30
C GLN A 150 -5.42 -17.41 8.77
N ALA A 151 -6.11 -16.50 8.12
CA ALA A 151 -6.10 -16.40 6.66
C ALA A 151 -5.24 -15.22 6.19
N THR A 152 -4.04 -15.05 6.76
CA THR A 152 -3.10 -14.00 6.38
C THR A 152 -1.73 -14.59 6.10
N GLU A 153 -1.18 -14.25 4.96
CA GLU A 153 0.16 -14.63 4.53
C GLU A 153 0.99 -13.39 4.22
N PHE A 154 2.30 -13.47 4.44
CA PHE A 154 3.24 -12.38 4.26
C PHE A 154 4.45 -12.86 3.47
N GLN A 155 4.84 -12.11 2.43
CA GLN A 155 6.03 -12.39 1.65
C GLN A 155 6.86 -11.12 1.43
N GLN A 156 8.10 -11.15 1.83
CA GLN A 156 9.08 -10.10 1.57
C GLN A 156 10.05 -10.54 0.47
N TYR A 157 10.42 -9.59 -0.40
CA TYR A 157 11.39 -9.78 -1.49
C TYR A 157 12.55 -8.81 -1.30
N GLU A 158 13.66 -9.28 -0.75
CA GLU A 158 14.80 -8.46 -0.30
C GLU A 158 15.37 -7.53 -1.38
N GLY A 159 15.44 -8.00 -2.63
CA GLY A 159 16.03 -7.25 -3.75
C GLY A 159 15.09 -6.29 -4.48
N LEU A 160 13.80 -6.21 -4.09
CA LEU A 160 12.80 -5.49 -4.85
C LEU A 160 12.46 -4.12 -4.25
N ASN A 161 12.20 -3.14 -5.11
CA ASN A 161 11.75 -1.80 -4.74
C ASN A 161 10.21 -1.72 -4.61
N HIS A 162 9.66 -0.51 -4.46
CA HIS A 162 8.22 -0.27 -4.32
C HIS A 162 7.36 -0.85 -5.45
N PHE A 163 7.86 -0.87 -6.68
CA PHE A 163 7.17 -1.45 -7.83
C PHE A 163 7.55 -2.92 -8.08
N PHE A 164 8.15 -3.57 -7.10
CA PHE A 164 8.60 -4.95 -7.19
C PHE A 164 9.57 -5.20 -8.34
N GLN A 165 10.43 -4.22 -8.61
CA GLN A 165 11.49 -4.29 -9.59
C GLN A 165 12.83 -4.58 -8.93
N ASN A 166 13.62 -5.47 -9.53
CA ASN A 166 14.95 -5.82 -9.05
C ASN A 166 15.92 -4.64 -9.11
N GLY A 167 16.78 -4.54 -8.10
CA GLY A 167 17.84 -3.56 -8.05
C GLY A 167 18.88 -3.93 -6.99
N ASN A 168 19.92 -3.10 -6.87
CA ASN A 168 21.01 -3.28 -5.92
C ASN A 168 21.21 -2.03 -5.06
N GLY A 169 21.56 -2.23 -3.80
CA GLY A 169 21.73 -1.14 -2.84
C GLY A 169 20.44 -0.42 -2.48
N PRO A 170 20.51 0.75 -1.84
CA PRO A 170 19.33 1.56 -1.53
C PRO A 170 18.56 1.95 -2.78
N SER A 171 17.24 1.86 -2.75
CA SER A 171 16.40 2.27 -3.87
C SER A 171 16.37 3.81 -3.99
N VAL A 172 16.34 4.30 -5.22
CA VAL A 172 16.40 5.74 -5.55
C VAL A 172 15.31 6.09 -6.56
N ARG A 173 14.92 7.38 -6.62
CA ARG A 173 13.87 7.86 -7.54
C ARG A 173 14.17 7.57 -9.00
N THR A 174 15.44 7.67 -9.39
CA THR A 174 15.90 7.48 -10.76
C THR A 174 15.70 6.06 -11.26
N GLU A 175 15.60 5.05 -10.38
CA GLU A 175 15.26 3.67 -10.76
C GLU A 175 13.92 3.60 -11.51
N TYR A 176 12.94 4.39 -11.11
CA TYR A 176 11.60 4.39 -11.71
C TYR A 176 11.54 5.01 -13.12
N ALA A 177 12.56 5.74 -13.52
CA ALA A 177 12.69 6.28 -14.88
C ALA A 177 13.26 5.25 -15.88
N VAL A 178 13.83 4.15 -15.37
CA VAL A 178 14.39 3.08 -16.20
C VAL A 178 13.29 2.07 -16.52
N ARG A 179 13.19 1.70 -17.80
CA ARG A 179 12.24 0.66 -18.22
C ARG A 179 12.58 -0.66 -17.51
N SER A 180 11.67 -1.14 -16.72
CA SER A 180 11.79 -2.38 -15.95
C SER A 180 10.45 -3.12 -15.91
N SER A 181 10.43 -4.30 -15.32
CA SER A 181 9.22 -5.11 -15.11
C SER A 181 9.16 -5.57 -13.67
N VAL A 182 7.97 -5.90 -13.20
CA VAL A 182 7.78 -6.63 -11.96
C VAL A 182 8.56 -7.95 -12.02
N ASP A 183 9.21 -8.32 -10.93
CA ASP A 183 9.95 -9.58 -10.82
C ASP A 183 9.02 -10.77 -11.05
N SER A 184 9.50 -11.77 -11.80
CA SER A 184 8.71 -12.94 -12.16
C SER A 184 8.34 -13.81 -10.95
N GLY A 185 9.15 -13.80 -9.88
CA GLY A 185 8.85 -14.49 -8.64
C GLY A 185 7.58 -13.95 -7.99
N VAL A 186 7.40 -12.61 -7.95
CA VAL A 186 6.18 -11.99 -7.44
C VAL A 186 4.95 -12.43 -8.24
N VAL A 187 5.07 -12.47 -9.57
CA VAL A 187 3.96 -12.90 -10.44
C VAL A 187 3.61 -14.37 -10.21
N THR A 188 4.63 -15.22 -10.04
CA THR A 188 4.45 -16.64 -9.76
C THR A 188 3.79 -16.85 -8.41
N ASP A 189 4.29 -16.23 -7.36
CA ASP A 189 3.75 -16.37 -5.99
C ASP A 189 2.28 -15.92 -5.92
N ILE A 190 1.93 -14.81 -6.59
CA ILE A 190 0.52 -14.37 -6.69
C ILE A 190 -0.31 -15.41 -7.46
N ALA A 191 0.18 -15.92 -8.59
CA ALA A 191 -0.56 -16.89 -9.40
C ALA A 191 -0.80 -18.21 -8.65
N ASP A 192 0.22 -18.70 -7.96
CA ASP A 192 0.14 -19.93 -7.14
C ASP A 192 -0.85 -19.71 -5.99
N TRP A 193 -0.71 -18.60 -5.26
CA TRP A 193 -1.63 -18.26 -4.18
C TRP A 193 -3.09 -18.14 -4.64
N VAL A 194 -3.34 -17.50 -5.79
CA VAL A 194 -4.68 -17.37 -6.39
C VAL A 194 -5.25 -18.73 -6.83
N SER A 195 -4.40 -19.65 -7.30
CA SER A 195 -4.86 -20.96 -7.80
C SER A 195 -5.43 -21.85 -6.69
N GLU A 196 -5.08 -21.59 -5.44
CA GLU A 196 -5.53 -22.31 -4.25
C GLU A 196 -6.87 -21.79 -3.68
N ARG A 197 -7.47 -20.71 -4.27
CA ARG A 197 -8.66 -20.00 -3.75
C ARG A 197 -9.96 -20.29 -4.51
#